data_9a39db0b13052f339b32a9b183d38954
#
_entry.id   9a39db0b13052f339b32a9b183d38954
#
_cell.length_a   1.000
_cell.length_b   1.000
_cell.length_c   1.000
_cell.angle_alpha   90.00
_cell.angle_beta   90.00
_cell.angle_gamma   90.00
#
_symmetry.space_group_name_H-M   'P 1'
#
loop_
_entity.id
_entity.type
_entity.pdbx_description
1 polymer ?
#
loop_
_entity_poly.entity_id
_entity_poly.type
_entity_poly.pdbx_seq_one_letter_code
_entity_poly.pdbx_strand_id
1 'polypeptide(L)' 'MQRYFVKRKEQNNLILEESDIHHIKNVMRMNINDKIEVVYDKVLYICNIDNLDPLTLSVEDTISKENKLNI' A
#
# COMPACT_ATOMS: atom_id res chain seq x y z
N MET A 1 -9.48 -3.02 6.45
CA MET A 1 -8.70 -2.38 5.38
C MET A 1 -7.91 -3.45 4.64
N GLN A 2 -7.86 -3.39 3.32
CA GLN A 2 -7.14 -4.38 2.55
C GLN A 2 -5.64 -4.22 2.73
N ARG A 3 -4.95 -5.34 2.78
CA ARG A 3 -3.49 -5.36 2.97
C ARG A 3 -2.84 -6.04 1.78
N TYR A 4 -1.81 -5.41 1.26
CA TYR A 4 -1.05 -5.93 0.12
C TYR A 4 0.42 -5.99 0.50
N PHE A 5 1.12 -6.98 -0.02
CA PHE A 5 2.53 -7.19 0.26
C PHE A 5 3.31 -6.92 -1.02
N VAL A 6 4.29 -6.03 -0.95
CA VAL A 6 5.08 -5.66 -2.11
C VAL A 6 6.53 -6.05 -1.90
N LYS A 7 7.21 -6.29 -3.00
CA LYS A 7 8.61 -6.70 -2.98
C LYS A 7 9.52 -5.58 -3.45
N ARG A 8 8.98 -4.50 -3.96
CA ARG A 8 9.77 -3.42 -4.54
C ARG A 8 9.26 -2.09 -4.08
N LYS A 9 10.21 -1.18 -3.89
CA LYS A 9 9.90 0.19 -3.53
C LYS A 9 10.90 1.07 -4.28
N GLU A 10 10.42 2.07 -4.99
CA GLU A 10 11.27 3.00 -5.71
C GLU A 10 11.09 4.37 -5.12
N GLN A 11 12.16 4.89 -4.53
CA GLN A 11 12.10 6.16 -3.82
C GLN A 11 11.00 6.09 -2.77
N ASN A 12 9.95 6.87 -2.92
CA ASN A 12 8.84 6.87 -1.98
C ASN A 12 7.63 6.11 -2.51
N ASN A 13 7.79 5.40 -3.62
CA ASN A 13 6.66 4.71 -4.26
C ASN A 13 6.74 3.22 -4.00
N LEU A 14 5.68 2.70 -3.44
CA LEU A 14 5.53 1.26 -3.24
C LEU A 14 4.98 0.67 -4.53
N ILE A 15 5.67 -0.34 -5.07
CA ILE A 15 5.33 -0.87 -6.39
C ILE A 15 4.51 -2.14 -6.20
N LEU A 16 3.24 -2.05 -6.48
CA LEU A 16 2.34 -3.18 -6.43
C LEU A 16 2.46 -4.02 -7.69
N GLU A 17 2.20 -5.32 -7.56
CA GLU A 17 2.18 -6.20 -8.71
C GLU A 17 0.88 -6.02 -9.48
N GLU A 18 0.89 -6.45 -10.73
CA GLU A 18 -0.29 -6.27 -11.57
C GLU A 18 -1.51 -6.98 -11.02
N SER A 19 -1.32 -8.14 -10.40
CA SER A 19 -2.44 -8.86 -9.80
C SER A 19 -3.06 -8.07 -8.66
N ASP A 20 -2.24 -7.37 -7.89
CA ASP A 20 -2.75 -6.55 -6.80
C ASP A 20 -3.47 -5.32 -7.33
N ILE A 21 -2.92 -4.72 -8.37
CA ILE A 21 -3.57 -3.58 -9.02
C ILE A 21 -4.93 -3.99 -9.57
N HIS A 22 -4.99 -5.14 -10.22
CA HIS A 22 -6.24 -5.66 -10.75
C HIS A 22 -7.24 -5.89 -9.61
N HIS A 23 -6.77 -6.44 -8.50
CA HIS A 23 -7.63 -6.70 -7.35
C HIS A 23 -8.22 -5.40 -6.81
N ILE A 24 -7.39 -4.37 -6.68
CA ILE A 24 -7.85 -3.07 -6.19
C ILE A 24 -8.90 -2.46 -7.12
N LYS A 25 -8.66 -2.53 -8.44
CA LYS A 25 -9.51 -1.84 -9.40
C LYS A 25 -10.77 -2.61 -9.74
N ASN A 26 -10.66 -3.94 -9.86
CA ASN A 26 -11.75 -4.72 -10.45
C ASN A 26 -12.48 -5.62 -9.46
N VAL A 27 -11.82 -6.02 -8.39
CA VAL A 27 -12.44 -6.87 -7.38
C VAL A 27 -12.95 -6.03 -6.22
N MET A 28 -12.08 -5.22 -5.64
CA MET A 28 -12.45 -4.36 -4.53
C MET A 28 -13.12 -3.08 -4.98
N ARG A 29 -12.90 -2.68 -6.24
CA ARG A 29 -13.47 -1.48 -6.83
C ARG A 29 -13.23 -0.26 -5.96
N MET A 30 -11.98 -0.11 -5.54
CA MET A 30 -11.62 1.00 -4.69
C MET A 30 -11.55 2.29 -5.50
N ASN A 31 -11.71 3.39 -4.82
CA ASN A 31 -11.77 4.70 -5.45
C ASN A 31 -10.63 5.59 -4.99
N ILE A 32 -10.47 6.71 -5.67
CA ILE A 32 -9.53 7.73 -5.24
C ILE A 32 -9.90 8.17 -3.82
N ASN A 33 -8.89 8.33 -2.99
CA ASN A 33 -8.98 8.66 -1.57
C ASN A 33 -9.36 7.49 -0.68
N ASP A 34 -9.52 6.30 -1.22
CA ASP A 34 -9.62 5.12 -0.38
C ASP A 34 -8.24 4.78 0.18
N LYS A 35 -8.23 4.09 1.32
CA LYS A 35 -6.99 3.75 2.00
C LYS A 35 -6.73 2.27 1.89
N ILE A 36 -5.46 1.91 1.76
CA ILE A 36 -5.04 0.51 1.79
C ILE A 36 -3.80 0.39 2.65
N GLU A 37 -3.55 -0.83 3.10
CA GLU A 37 -2.33 -1.14 3.83
C GLU A 37 -1.36 -1.83 2.87
N VAL A 38 -0.11 -1.40 2.90
CA VAL A 38 0.93 -1.98 2.06
C VAL A 38 2.10 -2.35 2.96
N VAL A 39 2.56 -3.59 2.86
CA VAL A 39 3.67 -4.07 3.67
C VAL A 39 4.89 -4.22 2.77
N TYR A 40 5.97 -3.58 3.17
CA TYR A 40 7.25 -3.67 2.48
C TYR A 40 8.36 -3.74 3.52
N ASP A 41 9.21 -4.77 3.40
CA ASP A 41 10.39 -4.94 4.26
C ASP A 41 10.02 -4.85 5.75
N LYS A 42 8.96 -5.58 6.12
CA LYS A 42 8.48 -5.70 7.50
C LYS A 42 7.91 -4.40 8.04
N VAL A 43 7.64 -3.44 7.19
CA VAL A 43 7.04 -2.18 7.61
C VAL A 43 5.66 -2.06 6.97
N LEU A 44 4.69 -1.68 7.78
CA LEU A 44 3.33 -1.47 7.30
C LEU A 44 3.14 0.00 6.97
N TYR A 45 2.68 0.26 5.77
CA TYR A 45 2.40 1.63 5.31
C TYR A 45 0.90 1.77 5.10
N ILE A 46 0.35 2.86 5.59
CA ILE A 46 -1.04 3.23 5.29
C ILE A 46 -1.00 4.19 4.11
N CYS A 47 -1.60 3.78 3.02
CA CYS A 47 -1.50 4.53 1.77
C CYS A 47 -2.86 5.02 1.32
N ASN A 48 -2.84 6.18 0.69
CA ASN A 48 -4.03 6.76 0.04
C ASN A 48 -3.93 6.49 -1.45
N ILE A 49 -5.05 6.14 -2.07
CA ILE A 49 -5.11 6.01 -3.51
C ILE A 49 -5.29 7.39 -4.11
N ASP A 50 -4.25 7.86 -4.77
CA ASP A 50 -4.27 9.20 -5.38
C ASP A 50 -4.80 9.18 -6.80
N ASN A 51 -4.58 8.05 -7.49
CA ASN A 51 -5.05 7.90 -8.87
C ASN A 51 -5.22 6.42 -9.14
N LEU A 52 -6.10 6.08 -10.07
CA LEU A 52 -6.39 4.68 -10.36
C LEU A 52 -5.75 4.19 -11.66
N ASP A 53 -5.49 5.08 -12.59
CA ASP A 53 -4.99 4.66 -13.89
C ASP A 53 -4.00 5.70 -14.42
N PRO A 54 -2.72 5.52 -14.16
CA PRO A 54 -2.10 4.42 -13.43
C PRO A 54 -2.35 4.51 -11.93
N LEU A 55 -2.32 3.37 -11.27
CA LEU A 55 -2.52 3.36 -9.82
C LEU A 55 -1.36 4.06 -9.15
N THR A 56 -1.69 5.09 -8.39
CA THR A 56 -0.70 5.92 -7.70
C THR A 56 -1.10 6.01 -6.24
N LEU A 57 -0.13 5.79 -5.36
CA LEU A 57 -0.35 5.79 -3.93
C LEU A 57 0.54 6.83 -3.26
N SER A 58 0.03 7.40 -2.18
CA SER A 58 0.86 8.22 -1.31
C SER A 58 0.81 7.64 0.09
N VAL A 59 1.96 7.66 0.77
CA VAL A 59 2.06 7.11 2.12
C VAL A 59 1.57 8.16 3.10
N GLU A 60 0.58 7.78 3.90
CA GLU A 60 0.05 8.69 4.92
C GLU A 60 0.60 8.37 6.29
N ASP A 61 0.93 7.11 6.55
CA ASP A 61 1.44 6.72 7.84
C ASP A 61 2.33 5.52 7.68
N THR A 62 3.25 5.35 8.61
CA THR A 62 4.20 4.25 8.59
C THR A 62 4.23 3.61 9.97
N ILE A 63 4.03 2.31 10.03
CA ILE A 63 4.00 1.57 11.27
C ILE A 63 5.06 0.49 11.19
N SER A 64 6.12 0.65 11.98
CA SER A 64 7.20 -0.32 11.98
C SER A 64 6.89 -1.42 12.98
N LYS A 65 7.05 -2.65 12.55
CA LYS A 65 6.83 -3.76 13.46
C LYS A 65 7.92 -3.91 14.49
N GLU A 66 9.06 -3.32 14.26
CA GLU A 66 10.13 -3.43 15.21
C GLU A 66 9.96 -2.55 16.40
N ASN A 67 8.98 -1.77 16.34
CA ASN A 67 8.75 -0.90 17.41
C ASN A 67 8.28 -1.52 18.61
N LYS A 68 7.94 -2.61 18.62
CA LYS A 68 7.42 -3.16 19.68
C LYS A 68 8.23 -3.65 20.60
N LEU A 69 8.78 -3.61 20.69
CA LEU A 69 9.40 -4.06 21.56
C LEU A 69 9.73 -3.60 22.57
N ASN A 70 9.70 -3.21 22.62
CA ASN A 70 10.07 -2.72 23.50
C ASN A 70 9.53 -2.93 24.50
N ILE A 71 9.03 -3.47 24.58
CA ILE A 71 8.68 -3.61 25.55
C ILE A 71 9.06 -4.11 26.32
#